data_08e1a70743d0ed39ba4a1256e00ed5a9
#
_entry.id   08e1a70743d0ed39ba4a1256e00ed5a9
#
_cell.length_a   1.000
_cell.length_b   1.000
_cell.length_c   1.000
_cell.angle_alpha   90.00
_cell.angle_beta   90.00
_cell.angle_gamma   90.00
#
_symmetry.space_group_name_H-M   'P 1'
#
loop_
_entity.id
_entity.type
_entity.pdbx_description
1 polymer ?
#
loop_
_entity_poly.entity_id
_entity_poly.type
_entity_poly.pdbx_seq_one_letter_code
_entity_poly.pdbx_strand_id
1 'polypeptide(L)'
;MKKVKVEEVRSNLQNRRSFLKISGLTLAGAGLIMAGCSSDDDKGSTPDNQLPGVRKGVFDLGGGDLGILTYAYALEQLEADFYTRVVNGNNFGSVFNSEEKAVLTDLYRHEVIHREFFKAAISGVISSQDQLLPSLQFDYGQLNFGNRQQVLNTAKTLEDTGVAAYNGAGRYITSTNYLLIAGKIVSIEARHASAIRSLLNPGSRDFAGDDVVTVANGLGQALKPSQIITAVSGLGVIKTAFTAQFLP
;
A
#
# COMPACT_ATOMS: atom_id res chain seq x y z
N MET A 1 6.87 26.02 -44.67
CA MET A 1 6.69 24.79 -43.87
C MET A 1 8.04 24.43 -43.22
N LYS A 2 8.20 24.67 -41.93
CA LYS A 2 9.41 24.27 -41.21
C LYS A 2 9.29 22.83 -40.77
N LYS A 3 10.20 21.95 -41.24
CA LYS A 3 10.29 20.56 -40.78
C LYS A 3 10.81 20.53 -39.35
N VAL A 4 10.04 20.00 -38.43
CA VAL A 4 10.49 19.68 -37.07
C VAL A 4 11.34 18.40 -37.16
N LYS A 5 12.61 18.49 -36.78
CA LYS A 5 13.47 17.32 -36.60
C LYS A 5 13.10 16.67 -35.25
N VAL A 6 12.59 15.44 -35.31
CA VAL A 6 12.46 14.59 -34.14
C VAL A 6 13.83 13.97 -33.88
N GLU A 7 14.51 14.39 -32.80
CA GLU A 7 15.70 13.69 -32.32
C GLU A 7 15.27 12.39 -31.64
N GLU A 8 15.81 11.28 -32.13
CA GLU A 8 15.68 9.98 -31.49
C GLU A 8 16.34 10.03 -30.10
N VAL A 9 15.51 10.03 -29.06
CA VAL A 9 15.97 9.78 -27.70
C VAL A 9 16.37 8.30 -27.62
N ARG A 10 17.66 8.03 -27.67
CA ARG A 10 18.21 6.70 -27.40
C ARG A 10 17.85 6.34 -25.96
N SER A 11 16.94 5.37 -25.80
CA SER A 11 16.61 4.77 -24.52
C SER A 11 17.87 4.10 -23.95
N ASN A 12 18.51 4.75 -22.99
CA ASN A 12 19.46 4.09 -22.11
C ASN A 12 18.69 3.09 -21.27
N LEU A 13 18.74 1.82 -21.67
CA LEU A 13 18.34 0.68 -20.86
C LEU A 13 19.21 0.66 -19.60
N GLN A 14 18.83 1.42 -18.59
CA GLN A 14 19.45 1.32 -17.28
C GLN A 14 19.13 -0.08 -16.74
N ASN A 15 20.18 -0.87 -16.62
CA ASN A 15 20.18 -2.23 -16.13
C ASN A 15 19.39 -2.33 -14.82
N ARG A 16 18.50 -3.32 -14.68
CA ARG A 16 17.76 -3.69 -13.46
C ARG A 16 18.65 -3.77 -12.21
N ARG A 17 19.96 -4.05 -12.39
CA ARG A 17 20.97 -3.99 -11.33
C ARG A 17 21.27 -2.57 -10.81
N SER A 18 21.12 -1.54 -11.64
CA SER A 18 21.27 -0.16 -11.20
C SER A 18 20.08 0.33 -10.40
N PHE A 19 18.87 -0.14 -10.73
CA PHE A 19 17.68 0.13 -9.95
C PHE A 19 17.77 -0.48 -8.54
N LEU A 20 18.23 -1.73 -8.41
CA LEU A 20 18.45 -2.37 -7.11
C LEU A 20 19.55 -1.68 -6.27
N LYS A 21 20.57 -1.10 -6.91
CA LYS A 21 21.60 -0.31 -6.21
C LYS A 21 21.03 1.02 -5.72
N ILE A 22 20.16 1.66 -6.48
CA ILE A 22 19.48 2.91 -6.08
C ILE A 22 18.45 2.62 -4.99
N SER A 23 17.73 1.49 -5.06
CA SER A 23 16.79 1.05 -3.99
C SER A 23 17.53 0.70 -2.70
N GLY A 24 18.75 0.13 -2.79
CA GLY A 24 19.62 -0.09 -1.62
C GLY A 24 20.15 1.21 -1.01
N LEU A 25 20.35 2.26 -1.81
CA LEU A 25 20.72 3.59 -1.30
C LEU A 25 19.51 4.32 -0.67
N THR A 26 18.29 4.03 -1.07
CA THR A 26 17.08 4.62 -0.46
C THR A 26 16.77 4.03 0.90
N LEU A 27 17.16 2.80 1.20
CA LEU A 27 17.12 2.26 2.58
C LEU A 27 18.15 2.96 3.49
N ALA A 28 19.32 3.33 2.95
CA ALA A 28 20.26 4.23 3.64
C ALA A 28 19.75 5.68 3.69
N GLY A 29 18.91 6.09 2.73
CA GLY A 29 18.28 7.41 2.66
C GLY A 29 17.10 7.59 3.63
N ALA A 30 16.41 6.51 4.01
CA ALA A 30 15.40 6.57 5.08
C ALA A 30 16.05 6.99 6.42
N GLY A 31 17.28 6.54 6.68
CA GLY A 31 18.07 7.02 7.82
C GLY A 31 18.47 8.51 7.73
N LEU A 32 18.66 9.04 6.52
CA LEU A 32 19.01 10.46 6.30
C LEU A 32 17.77 11.40 6.36
N ILE A 33 16.57 10.91 6.01
CA ILE A 33 15.33 11.67 6.18
C ILE A 33 15.01 11.82 7.68
N MET A 34 15.36 10.82 8.49
CA MET A 34 15.18 10.89 9.94
C MET A 34 16.22 11.74 10.65
N ALA A 35 17.41 11.94 10.07
CA ALA A 35 18.46 12.80 10.62
C ALA A 35 18.27 14.30 10.28
N GLY A 36 17.31 14.64 9.39
CA GLY A 36 16.97 16.02 9.04
C GLY A 36 15.91 16.67 9.94
N CYS A 37 15.38 15.96 10.93
CA CYS A 37 14.48 16.52 11.94
C CYS A 37 15.27 17.12 13.10
N SER A 38 16.01 18.20 12.88
CA SER A 38 16.41 19.09 13.94
C SER A 38 15.31 20.14 14.11
N SER A 39 14.64 20.08 15.27
CA SER A 39 14.00 21.18 16.00
C SER A 39 13.21 22.20 15.17
N ASP A 40 11.92 22.15 15.29
CA ASP A 40 10.95 23.22 15.57
C ASP A 40 9.51 22.90 15.11
N ASP A 41 9.06 21.67 15.23
CA ASP A 41 7.61 21.39 15.18
C ASP A 41 7.21 20.43 16.30
N ASP A 42 7.12 20.97 17.49
CA ASP A 42 6.48 20.35 18.67
C ASP A 42 4.94 20.40 18.52
N LYS A 43 4.44 20.04 17.33
CA LYS A 43 3.02 19.94 17.02
C LYS A 43 2.70 18.52 16.63
N GLY A 44 2.38 17.71 17.66
CA GLY A 44 1.68 16.46 17.42
C GLY A 44 2.41 15.19 17.81
N SER A 45 3.20 15.19 18.88
CA SER A 45 3.63 13.92 19.47
C SER A 45 2.37 13.14 19.90
N THR A 46 2.24 11.92 19.38
CA THR A 46 1.17 11.02 19.81
C THR A 46 1.29 10.83 21.34
N PRO A 47 0.23 11.07 22.11
CA PRO A 47 0.28 10.82 23.55
C PRO A 47 0.68 9.38 23.86
N ASP A 48 1.48 9.15 24.89
CA ASP A 48 1.99 7.82 25.27
C ASP A 48 0.88 6.76 25.41
N ASN A 49 -0.29 7.17 25.91
CA ASN A 49 -1.45 6.30 26.03
C ASN A 49 -2.14 5.97 24.69
N GLN A 50 -1.71 6.57 23.59
CA GLN A 50 -2.21 6.34 22.24
C GLN A 50 -1.14 5.75 21.29
N LEU A 51 0.04 5.44 21.79
CA LEU A 51 1.05 4.75 20.98
C LEU A 51 0.56 3.34 20.57
N PRO A 52 0.98 2.80 19.41
CA PRO A 52 0.70 1.41 19.06
C PRO A 52 1.20 0.45 20.14
N GLY A 53 0.52 -0.68 20.30
CA GLY A 53 0.93 -1.71 21.23
C GLY A 53 -0.21 -2.55 21.78
N VAL A 54 0.13 -3.53 22.62
CA VAL A 54 -0.85 -4.48 23.14
C VAL A 54 -1.69 -3.83 24.27
N ARG A 55 -3.01 -3.87 24.11
CA ARG A 55 -4.01 -3.45 25.11
C ARG A 55 -5.00 -4.58 25.38
N LYS A 56 -5.10 -5.01 26.63
CA LYS A 56 -5.99 -6.12 27.03
C LYS A 56 -5.78 -7.39 26.19
N GLY A 57 -4.52 -7.68 25.84
CA GLY A 57 -4.16 -8.89 25.07
C GLY A 57 -4.32 -8.78 23.55
N VAL A 58 -4.77 -7.62 23.01
CA VAL A 58 -4.92 -7.38 21.58
C VAL A 58 -4.05 -6.19 21.19
N PHE A 59 -3.42 -6.25 20.03
CA PHE A 59 -2.64 -5.15 19.49
C PHE A 59 -3.57 -4.01 19.05
N ASP A 60 -3.32 -2.79 19.51
CA ASP A 60 -3.98 -1.58 19.04
C ASP A 60 -3.04 -0.80 18.12
N LEU A 61 -3.56 -0.35 16.98
CA LEU A 61 -2.77 0.35 15.97
C LEU A 61 -2.27 1.72 16.44
N GLY A 62 -2.81 2.24 17.55
CA GLY A 62 -2.47 3.54 18.09
C GLY A 62 -3.16 4.70 17.38
N GLY A 63 -2.71 5.92 17.70
CA GLY A 63 -3.21 7.18 17.17
C GLY A 63 -2.11 8.05 16.57
N GLY A 64 -2.50 9.25 16.11
CA GLY A 64 -1.57 10.20 15.49
C GLY A 64 -0.88 9.64 14.25
N ASP A 65 0.23 10.24 13.86
CA ASP A 65 0.99 9.83 12.66
C ASP A 65 1.47 8.38 12.77
N LEU A 66 1.96 7.97 13.94
CA LEU A 66 2.43 6.60 14.15
C LEU A 66 1.30 5.57 14.02
N GLY A 67 0.08 5.90 14.51
CA GLY A 67 -1.11 5.08 14.32
C GLY A 67 -1.49 4.96 12.84
N ILE A 68 -1.42 6.06 12.08
CA ILE A 68 -1.67 6.04 10.62
C ILE A 68 -0.62 5.19 9.88
N LEU A 69 0.66 5.31 10.23
CA LEU A 69 1.71 4.46 9.65
C LEU A 69 1.48 2.97 9.98
N THR A 70 1.08 2.66 11.21
CA THR A 70 0.79 1.28 11.63
C THR A 70 -0.45 0.72 10.94
N TYR A 71 -1.45 1.57 10.71
CA TYR A 71 -2.63 1.24 9.90
C TYR A 71 -2.26 0.93 8.45
N ALA A 72 -1.46 1.79 7.80
CA ALA A 72 -0.96 1.53 6.46
C ALA A 72 -0.18 0.21 6.42
N TYR A 73 0.71 -0.02 7.38
CA TYR A 73 1.47 -1.27 7.49
C TYR A 73 0.57 -2.51 7.59
N ALA A 74 -0.58 -2.42 8.27
CA ALA A 74 -1.54 -3.53 8.33
C ALA A 74 -2.16 -3.84 6.95
N LEU A 75 -2.48 -2.81 6.16
CA LEU A 75 -3.02 -2.98 4.81
C LEU A 75 -1.96 -3.55 3.86
N GLU A 76 -0.74 -3.01 3.88
CA GLU A 76 0.36 -3.52 3.06
C GLU A 76 0.74 -4.98 3.40
N GLN A 77 0.56 -5.40 4.65
CA GLN A 77 0.71 -6.82 4.99
C GLN A 77 -0.32 -7.69 4.28
N LEU A 78 -1.56 -7.23 4.18
CA LEU A 78 -2.65 -7.95 3.51
C LEU A 78 -2.38 -8.05 2.00
N GLU A 79 -2.04 -6.94 1.35
CA GLU A 79 -1.78 -6.89 -0.09
C GLU A 79 -0.54 -7.71 -0.47
N ALA A 80 0.55 -7.55 0.28
CA ALA A 80 1.76 -8.35 0.09
C ALA A 80 1.53 -9.86 0.28
N ASP A 81 0.72 -10.28 1.27
CA ASP A 81 0.38 -11.70 1.46
C ASP A 81 -0.48 -12.21 0.30
N PHE A 82 -1.48 -11.43 -0.11
CA PHE A 82 -2.35 -11.80 -1.23
C PHE A 82 -1.54 -12.03 -2.51
N TYR A 83 -0.75 -11.05 -2.93
CA TYR A 83 0.07 -11.19 -4.15
C TYR A 83 1.17 -12.24 -4.02
N THR A 84 1.71 -12.44 -2.83
CA THR A 84 2.64 -13.56 -2.56
C THR A 84 1.98 -14.90 -2.87
N ARG A 85 0.75 -15.11 -2.44
CA ARG A 85 -0.01 -16.35 -2.73
C ARG A 85 -0.37 -16.49 -4.20
N VAL A 86 -0.70 -15.38 -4.86
CA VAL A 86 -0.97 -15.38 -6.31
C VAL A 86 0.28 -15.82 -7.08
N VAL A 87 1.40 -15.12 -6.89
CA VAL A 87 2.61 -15.29 -7.72
C VAL A 87 3.35 -16.60 -7.42
N ASN A 88 3.37 -17.02 -6.14
CA ASN A 88 4.03 -18.25 -5.73
C ASN A 88 3.08 -19.46 -5.72
N GLY A 89 1.82 -19.28 -6.09
CA GLY A 89 0.85 -20.36 -6.18
C GLY A 89 1.12 -21.32 -7.35
N ASN A 90 0.87 -22.62 -7.15
CA ASN A 90 1.11 -23.66 -8.15
C ASN A 90 0.37 -23.41 -9.48
N ASN A 91 -0.72 -22.64 -9.44
CA ASN A 91 -1.56 -22.37 -10.61
C ASN A 91 -1.15 -21.12 -11.39
N PHE A 92 -0.23 -20.28 -10.86
CA PHE A 92 0.14 -19.01 -11.47
C PHE A 92 0.57 -19.15 -12.93
N GLY A 93 1.38 -20.16 -13.22
CA GLY A 93 1.89 -20.44 -14.56
C GLY A 93 0.83 -20.80 -15.58
N SER A 94 -0.25 -21.45 -15.17
CA SER A 94 -1.31 -21.98 -16.05
C SER A 94 -2.56 -21.09 -16.10
N VAL A 95 -2.82 -20.29 -15.07
CA VAL A 95 -4.03 -19.47 -14.95
C VAL A 95 -3.89 -18.13 -15.68
N PHE A 96 -2.69 -17.55 -15.66
CA PHE A 96 -2.43 -16.21 -16.20
C PHE A 96 -1.58 -16.27 -17.45
N ASN A 97 -1.91 -15.42 -18.44
CA ASN A 97 -1.09 -15.24 -19.63
C ASN A 97 0.23 -14.48 -19.29
N SER A 98 1.09 -14.28 -20.31
CA SER A 98 2.41 -13.64 -20.10
C SER A 98 2.33 -12.19 -19.63
N GLU A 99 1.37 -11.42 -20.13
CA GLU A 99 1.15 -10.02 -19.77
C GLU A 99 0.64 -9.93 -18.34
N GLU A 100 -0.37 -10.71 -17.98
CA GLU A 100 -0.94 -10.78 -16.63
C GLU A 100 0.11 -11.21 -15.60
N LYS A 101 0.93 -12.21 -15.96
CA LYS A 101 2.05 -12.63 -15.08
C LYS A 101 3.06 -11.52 -14.87
N ALA A 102 3.36 -10.73 -15.88
CA ALA A 102 4.27 -9.60 -15.72
C ALA A 102 3.69 -8.55 -14.78
N VAL A 103 2.44 -8.14 -15.01
CA VAL A 103 1.73 -7.16 -14.16
C VAL A 103 1.64 -7.66 -12.71
N LEU A 104 1.08 -8.85 -12.48
CA LEU A 104 0.91 -9.42 -11.14
C LEU A 104 2.24 -9.61 -10.39
N THR A 105 3.32 -9.93 -11.11
CA THR A 105 4.66 -10.03 -10.52
C THR A 105 5.20 -8.66 -10.11
N ASP A 106 4.93 -7.62 -10.87
CA ASP A 106 5.38 -6.27 -10.53
C ASP A 106 4.56 -5.72 -9.35
N LEU A 107 3.24 -5.93 -9.31
CA LEU A 107 2.42 -5.61 -8.13
C LEU A 107 2.94 -6.33 -6.87
N TYR A 108 3.11 -7.64 -6.94
CA TYR A 108 3.71 -8.43 -5.85
C TYR A 108 4.99 -7.80 -5.29
N ARG A 109 5.89 -7.34 -6.17
CA ARG A 109 7.15 -6.73 -5.75
C ARG A 109 6.92 -5.38 -5.08
N HIS A 110 6.01 -4.59 -5.60
CA HIS A 110 5.68 -3.29 -5.04
C HIS A 110 5.09 -3.45 -3.64
N GLU A 111 4.11 -4.33 -3.44
CA GLU A 111 3.48 -4.54 -2.14
C GLU A 111 4.45 -5.10 -1.09
N VAL A 112 5.35 -6.00 -1.49
CA VAL A 112 6.42 -6.45 -0.58
C VAL A 112 7.35 -5.30 -0.19
N ILE A 113 7.68 -4.40 -1.13
CA ILE A 113 8.53 -3.23 -0.85
C ILE A 113 7.79 -2.22 0.04
N HIS A 114 6.51 -1.95 -0.21
CA HIS A 114 5.69 -1.06 0.61
C HIS A 114 5.61 -1.58 2.05
N ARG A 115 5.26 -2.86 2.23
CA ARG A 115 5.25 -3.51 3.53
C ARG A 115 6.56 -3.37 4.29
N GLU A 116 7.70 -3.69 3.66
CA GLU A 116 9.02 -3.59 4.31
C GLU A 116 9.40 -2.13 4.57
N PHE A 117 8.99 -1.21 3.71
CA PHE A 117 9.16 0.22 3.92
C PHE A 117 8.46 0.69 5.20
N PHE A 118 7.16 0.38 5.38
CA PHE A 118 6.43 0.78 6.58
C PHE A 118 6.99 0.12 7.83
N LYS A 119 7.34 -1.16 7.75
CA LYS A 119 8.02 -1.86 8.85
C LYS A 119 9.30 -1.14 9.28
N ALA A 120 10.15 -0.77 8.33
CA ALA A 120 11.39 -0.05 8.61
C ALA A 120 11.13 1.36 9.16
N ALA A 121 10.18 2.10 8.58
CA ALA A 121 9.82 3.44 9.02
C ALA A 121 9.30 3.44 10.47
N ILE A 122 8.39 2.53 10.80
CA ILE A 122 7.86 2.36 12.16
C ILE A 122 8.99 1.95 13.12
N SER A 123 9.80 0.95 12.75
CA SER A 123 10.90 0.46 13.60
C SER A 123 11.94 1.54 13.89
N GLY A 124 12.08 2.54 13.03
CA GLY A 124 13.01 3.66 13.21
C GLY A 124 12.54 4.72 14.22
N VAL A 125 11.26 4.71 14.61
CA VAL A 125 10.67 5.75 15.47
C VAL A 125 10.06 5.23 16.76
N ILE A 126 9.81 3.92 16.87
CA ILE A 126 9.27 3.31 18.10
C ILE A 126 10.35 3.17 19.16
N SER A 127 9.95 3.27 20.44
CA SER A 127 10.83 3.11 21.59
C SER A 127 10.94 1.65 22.07
N SER A 128 9.99 0.79 21.68
CA SER A 128 9.95 -0.63 22.04
C SER A 128 9.43 -1.45 20.86
N GLN A 129 9.96 -2.66 20.67
CA GLN A 129 9.48 -3.60 19.65
C GLN A 129 8.02 -4.02 19.85
N ASP A 130 7.49 -3.90 21.08
CA ASP A 130 6.07 -4.17 21.38
C ASP A 130 5.12 -3.16 20.71
N GLN A 131 5.65 -2.05 20.20
CA GLN A 131 4.92 -1.05 19.42
C GLN A 131 4.87 -1.36 17.93
N LEU A 132 5.64 -2.34 17.46
CA LEU A 132 5.57 -2.79 16.07
C LEU A 132 4.44 -3.81 15.91
N LEU A 133 3.50 -3.53 15.00
CA LEU A 133 2.46 -4.50 14.66
C LEU A 133 3.09 -5.83 14.23
N PRO A 134 2.72 -6.95 14.84
CA PRO A 134 3.25 -8.25 14.47
C PRO A 134 2.83 -8.65 13.05
N SER A 135 3.46 -9.68 12.50
CA SER A 135 3.02 -10.28 11.24
C SER A 135 1.60 -10.82 11.39
N LEU A 136 0.71 -10.31 10.54
CA LEU A 136 -0.69 -10.73 10.53
C LEU A 136 -0.83 -12.10 9.85
N GLN A 137 -1.83 -12.86 10.30
CA GLN A 137 -2.20 -14.13 9.69
C GLN A 137 -3.42 -13.93 8.79
N PHE A 138 -3.40 -14.53 7.62
CA PHE A 138 -4.45 -14.38 6.61
C PHE A 138 -5.00 -15.74 6.18
N ASP A 139 -6.32 -15.78 5.98
CA ASP A 139 -7.04 -16.91 5.41
C ASP A 139 -8.09 -16.37 4.42
N TYR A 140 -7.91 -16.71 3.17
CA TYR A 140 -8.78 -16.24 2.09
C TYR A 140 -10.00 -17.14 1.88
N GLY A 141 -10.24 -18.09 2.77
CA GLY A 141 -11.46 -18.91 2.78
C GLY A 141 -11.68 -19.66 1.46
N GLN A 142 -12.76 -19.31 0.77
CA GLN A 142 -13.17 -19.97 -0.47
C GLN A 142 -12.54 -19.35 -1.74
N LEU A 143 -11.62 -18.40 -1.62
CA LEU A 143 -10.95 -17.83 -2.79
C LEU A 143 -10.13 -18.91 -3.50
N ASN A 144 -10.49 -19.21 -4.73
CA ASN A 144 -9.74 -20.13 -5.56
C ASN A 144 -8.65 -19.40 -6.35
N PHE A 145 -7.41 -19.51 -5.90
CA PHE A 145 -6.23 -18.95 -6.59
C PHE A 145 -5.96 -19.59 -7.97
N GLY A 146 -6.63 -20.69 -8.30
CA GLY A 146 -6.67 -21.28 -9.65
C GLY A 146 -7.75 -20.70 -10.55
N ASN A 147 -8.51 -19.71 -10.10
CA ASN A 147 -9.54 -19.04 -10.88
C ASN A 147 -9.16 -17.58 -11.15
N ARG A 148 -8.80 -17.28 -12.41
CA ARG A 148 -8.37 -15.95 -12.84
C ARG A 148 -9.34 -14.85 -12.41
N GLN A 149 -10.65 -15.05 -12.66
CA GLN A 149 -11.65 -14.02 -12.40
C GLN A 149 -11.77 -13.72 -10.89
N GLN A 150 -11.73 -14.75 -10.06
CA GLN A 150 -11.76 -14.56 -8.60
C GLN A 150 -10.54 -13.83 -8.10
N VAL A 151 -9.34 -14.19 -8.57
CA VAL A 151 -8.10 -13.53 -8.19
C VAL A 151 -8.09 -12.07 -8.59
N LEU A 152 -8.42 -11.75 -9.85
CA LEU A 152 -8.43 -10.36 -10.32
C LEU A 152 -9.53 -9.51 -9.67
N ASN A 153 -10.71 -10.09 -9.37
CA ASN A 153 -11.76 -9.38 -8.62
C ASN A 153 -11.32 -9.08 -7.18
N THR A 154 -10.64 -10.01 -6.52
CA THR A 154 -10.10 -9.79 -5.18
C THR A 154 -9.00 -8.72 -5.23
N ALA A 155 -8.08 -8.82 -6.19
CA ALA A 155 -7.06 -7.80 -6.42
C ALA A 155 -7.70 -6.41 -6.60
N LYS A 156 -8.71 -6.28 -7.50
CA LYS A 156 -9.45 -5.01 -7.68
C LYS A 156 -9.98 -4.47 -6.35
N THR A 157 -10.59 -5.33 -5.54
CA THR A 157 -11.16 -4.90 -4.24
C THR A 157 -10.06 -4.40 -3.29
N LEU A 158 -8.93 -5.08 -3.22
CA LEU A 158 -7.82 -4.69 -2.36
C LEU A 158 -7.22 -3.36 -2.81
N GLU A 159 -6.85 -3.24 -4.08
CA GLU A 159 -6.26 -2.01 -4.64
C GLU A 159 -7.17 -0.78 -4.52
N ASP A 160 -8.46 -0.93 -4.87
CA ASP A 160 -9.43 0.17 -4.71
C ASP A 160 -9.58 0.57 -3.23
N THR A 161 -9.51 -0.41 -2.32
CA THR A 161 -9.54 -0.17 -0.87
C THR A 161 -8.27 0.54 -0.41
N GLY A 162 -7.09 0.13 -0.90
CA GLY A 162 -5.81 0.77 -0.63
C GLY A 162 -5.81 2.24 -1.04
N VAL A 163 -6.24 2.54 -2.27
CA VAL A 163 -6.38 3.93 -2.76
C VAL A 163 -7.30 4.75 -1.85
N ALA A 164 -8.50 4.23 -1.54
CA ALA A 164 -9.46 4.93 -0.68
C ALA A 164 -8.93 5.14 0.75
N ALA A 165 -8.15 4.17 1.25
CA ALA A 165 -7.51 4.18 2.56
C ALA A 165 -6.44 5.29 2.66
N TYR A 166 -5.52 5.35 1.70
CA TYR A 166 -4.48 6.39 1.65
C TYR A 166 -5.08 7.78 1.48
N ASN A 167 -6.02 7.94 0.56
CA ASN A 167 -6.73 9.21 0.35
C ASN A 167 -7.44 9.68 1.63
N GLY A 168 -8.07 8.77 2.35
CA GLY A 168 -8.81 9.09 3.57
C GLY A 168 -7.94 9.36 4.77
N ALA A 169 -6.83 8.59 4.93
CA ALA A 169 -5.89 8.74 6.04
C ALA A 169 -5.02 9.99 5.91
N GLY A 170 -4.70 10.40 4.67
CA GLY A 170 -3.80 11.53 4.41
C GLY A 170 -4.17 12.82 5.13
N ARG A 171 -5.48 13.11 5.30
CA ARG A 171 -5.98 14.30 6.02
C ARG A 171 -5.63 14.33 7.52
N TYR A 172 -5.27 13.20 8.10
CA TYR A 172 -4.97 13.06 9.52
C TYR A 172 -3.47 13.00 9.80
N ILE A 173 -2.65 12.99 8.77
CA ILE A 173 -1.19 13.04 8.89
C ILE A 173 -0.77 14.48 9.19
N THR A 174 -0.04 14.67 10.27
CA THR A 174 0.47 15.98 10.69
C THR A 174 1.89 16.25 10.17
N SER A 175 2.71 15.21 10.03
CA SER A 175 4.05 15.31 9.47
C SER A 175 4.01 15.48 7.95
N THR A 176 4.54 16.60 7.47
CA THR A 176 4.66 16.87 6.02
C THR A 176 5.48 15.78 5.30
N ASN A 177 6.50 15.24 5.96
CA ASN A 177 7.33 14.16 5.40
C ASN A 177 6.51 12.87 5.21
N TYR A 178 5.73 12.48 6.19
CA TYR A 178 4.86 11.29 6.07
C TYR A 178 3.76 11.51 5.03
N LEU A 179 3.17 12.72 4.98
CA LEU A 179 2.18 13.06 3.95
C LEU A 179 2.76 12.98 2.54
N LEU A 180 3.99 13.47 2.34
CA LEU A 180 4.68 13.39 1.05
C LEU A 180 4.92 11.92 0.64
N ILE A 181 5.30 11.06 1.58
CA ILE A 181 5.51 9.63 1.35
C ILE A 181 4.18 8.95 1.01
N ALA A 182 3.14 9.19 1.81
CA ALA A 182 1.80 8.66 1.55
C ALA A 182 1.30 9.06 0.16
N GLY A 183 1.54 10.31 -0.27
CA GLY A 183 1.22 10.78 -1.62
C GLY A 183 1.96 10.03 -2.73
N LYS A 184 3.23 9.66 -2.50
CA LYS A 184 3.98 8.83 -3.45
C LYS A 184 3.44 7.41 -3.54
N ILE A 185 3.11 6.79 -2.41
CA ILE A 185 2.59 5.42 -2.36
C ILE A 185 1.20 5.39 -2.99
N VAL A 186 0.25 6.25 -2.61
CA VAL A 186 -1.10 6.23 -3.19
C VAL A 186 -1.10 6.43 -4.70
N SER A 187 -0.11 7.14 -5.25
CA SER A 187 0.05 7.25 -6.71
C SER A 187 0.42 5.94 -7.37
N ILE A 188 1.08 5.03 -6.65
CA ILE A 188 1.39 3.67 -7.10
C ILE A 188 0.16 2.78 -6.96
N GLU A 189 -0.54 2.82 -5.81
CA GLU A 189 -1.79 2.09 -5.58
C GLU A 189 -2.84 2.40 -6.66
N ALA A 190 -3.00 3.66 -7.04
CA ALA A 190 -3.91 4.04 -8.11
C ALA A 190 -3.51 3.44 -9.48
N ARG A 191 -2.21 3.23 -9.74
CA ARG A 191 -1.74 2.52 -10.94
C ARG A 191 -2.00 1.03 -10.85
N HIS A 192 -1.83 0.42 -9.68
CA HIS A 192 -2.17 -0.97 -9.45
C HIS A 192 -3.65 -1.22 -9.70
N ALA A 193 -4.54 -0.44 -9.07
CA ALA A 193 -5.98 -0.50 -9.30
C ALA A 193 -6.34 -0.38 -10.78
N SER A 194 -5.75 0.60 -11.48
CA SER A 194 -5.95 0.81 -12.92
C SER A 194 -5.46 -0.38 -13.75
N ALA A 195 -4.29 -0.95 -13.44
CA ALA A 195 -3.76 -2.11 -14.14
C ALA A 195 -4.66 -3.34 -13.96
N ILE A 196 -5.08 -3.65 -12.74
CA ILE A 196 -5.99 -4.78 -12.44
C ILE A 196 -7.32 -4.61 -13.16
N ARG A 197 -7.90 -3.40 -13.18
CA ARG A 197 -9.13 -3.09 -13.91
C ARG A 197 -8.96 -3.30 -15.42
N SER A 198 -7.81 -2.92 -15.97
CA SER A 198 -7.48 -3.17 -17.39
C SER A 198 -7.35 -4.65 -17.71
N LEU A 199 -6.79 -5.48 -16.80
CA LEU A 199 -6.74 -6.92 -16.95
C LEU A 199 -8.13 -7.58 -16.88
N LEU A 200 -9.01 -7.07 -16.02
CA LEU A 200 -10.39 -7.54 -15.89
C LEU A 200 -11.22 -7.24 -17.13
N ASN A 201 -11.14 -6.04 -17.66
CA ASN A 201 -11.95 -5.51 -18.75
C ASN A 201 -11.09 -4.86 -19.84
N PRO A 202 -10.32 -5.66 -20.61
CA PRO A 202 -9.42 -5.14 -21.63
C PRO A 202 -10.14 -4.27 -22.67
N GLY A 203 -9.53 -3.15 -23.04
CA GLY A 203 -10.07 -2.24 -24.05
C GLY A 203 -11.30 -1.42 -23.62
N SER A 204 -11.71 -1.53 -22.35
CA SER A 204 -12.79 -0.74 -21.76
C SER A 204 -12.26 0.55 -21.12
N ARG A 205 -13.18 1.36 -20.56
CA ARG A 205 -12.84 2.54 -19.74
C ARG A 205 -12.76 2.21 -18.25
N ASP A 206 -12.87 0.96 -17.87
CA ASP A 206 -12.89 0.53 -16.46
C ASP A 206 -11.60 0.90 -15.71
N PHE A 207 -10.48 1.02 -16.44
CA PHE A 207 -9.21 1.53 -15.90
C PHE A 207 -9.34 2.89 -15.17
N ALA A 208 -10.31 3.71 -15.58
CA ALA A 208 -10.53 5.03 -14.99
C ALA A 208 -11.19 4.97 -13.60
N GLY A 209 -11.86 3.86 -13.27
CA GLY A 209 -12.46 3.66 -11.95
C GLY A 209 -13.67 4.55 -11.69
N ASP A 210 -14.57 4.71 -12.67
CA ASP A 210 -15.77 5.56 -12.54
C ASP A 210 -16.67 5.19 -11.33
N ASP A 211 -16.56 3.99 -10.81
CA ASP A 211 -17.25 3.50 -9.61
C ASP A 211 -16.57 3.91 -8.28
N VAL A 212 -15.29 4.31 -8.32
CA VAL A 212 -14.50 4.76 -7.16
C VAL A 212 -14.01 6.20 -7.28
N VAL A 213 -14.35 6.87 -8.39
CA VAL A 213 -14.06 8.29 -8.64
C VAL A 213 -15.35 9.09 -8.64
N THR A 214 -15.38 10.20 -7.89
CA THR A 214 -16.54 11.09 -7.88
C THR A 214 -16.61 11.87 -9.18
N VAL A 215 -17.61 11.59 -10.01
CA VAL A 215 -17.77 12.21 -11.34
C VAL A 215 -17.86 13.75 -11.26
N ALA A 216 -18.45 14.28 -10.18
CA ALA A 216 -18.65 15.71 -10.02
C ALA A 216 -17.34 16.53 -9.87
N ASN A 217 -16.27 15.93 -9.37
CA ASN A 217 -15.02 16.61 -9.07
C ASN A 217 -13.77 15.88 -9.56
N GLY A 218 -13.91 14.65 -10.10
CA GLY A 218 -12.80 13.84 -10.58
C GLY A 218 -11.86 13.33 -9.48
N LEU A 219 -12.28 13.34 -8.21
CA LEU A 219 -11.48 12.88 -7.09
C LEU A 219 -11.82 11.44 -6.73
N GLY A 220 -10.78 10.65 -6.41
CA GLY A 220 -10.93 9.30 -5.89
C GLY A 220 -11.61 9.30 -4.51
N GLN A 221 -12.25 8.18 -4.18
CA GLN A 221 -12.84 7.98 -2.86
C GLN A 221 -11.78 8.14 -1.76
N ALA A 222 -12.22 8.70 -0.61
CA ALA A 222 -11.38 8.94 0.56
C ALA A 222 -12.16 8.49 1.81
N LEU A 223 -11.89 7.27 2.27
CA LEU A 223 -12.57 6.66 3.41
C LEU A 223 -11.74 6.80 4.68
N LYS A 224 -12.40 7.08 5.80
CA LYS A 224 -11.74 7.15 7.11
C LYS A 224 -11.12 5.81 7.48
N PRO A 225 -10.00 5.79 8.23
CA PRO A 225 -9.41 4.56 8.74
C PRO A 225 -10.40 3.61 9.40
N SER A 226 -11.33 4.12 10.22
CA SER A 226 -12.38 3.30 10.86
C SER A 226 -13.33 2.62 9.86
N GLN A 227 -13.65 3.28 8.74
CA GLN A 227 -14.49 2.71 7.69
C GLN A 227 -13.74 1.60 6.92
N ILE A 228 -12.46 1.82 6.62
CA ILE A 228 -11.61 0.83 5.96
C ILE A 228 -11.42 -0.40 6.84
N ILE A 229 -11.10 -0.21 8.12
CA ILE A 229 -10.95 -1.33 9.06
C ILE A 229 -12.23 -2.15 9.15
N THR A 230 -13.39 -1.50 9.20
CA THR A 230 -14.68 -2.18 9.17
C THR A 230 -14.86 -2.98 7.89
N ALA A 231 -14.57 -2.39 6.73
CA ALA A 231 -14.69 -3.07 5.43
C ALA A 231 -13.75 -4.27 5.33
N VAL A 232 -12.46 -4.09 5.68
CA VAL A 232 -11.44 -5.16 5.61
C VAL A 232 -11.73 -6.27 6.63
N SER A 233 -12.18 -5.92 7.84
CA SER A 233 -12.63 -6.91 8.82
C SER A 233 -13.84 -7.70 8.33
N GLY A 234 -14.75 -7.04 7.61
CA GLY A 234 -15.92 -7.68 6.98
C GLY A 234 -15.55 -8.71 5.91
N LEU A 235 -14.38 -8.61 5.29
CA LEU A 235 -13.87 -9.65 4.37
C LEU A 235 -13.54 -10.96 5.09
N GLY A 236 -13.33 -10.95 6.40
CA GLY A 236 -12.99 -12.12 7.20
C GLY A 236 -11.65 -12.76 6.87
N VAL A 237 -10.81 -12.06 6.12
CA VAL A 237 -9.50 -12.57 5.65
C VAL A 237 -8.43 -12.48 6.74
N ILE A 238 -8.41 -11.41 7.54
CA ILE A 238 -7.43 -11.22 8.61
C ILE A 238 -7.83 -12.06 9.82
N LYS A 239 -6.95 -12.97 10.25
CA LYS A 239 -7.17 -13.85 11.42
C LYS A 239 -6.53 -13.33 12.69
N THR A 240 -5.49 -12.53 12.60
CA THR A 240 -4.87 -11.87 13.76
C THR A 240 -5.75 -10.70 14.19
N ALA A 241 -6.26 -10.76 15.41
CA ALA A 241 -7.06 -9.67 15.96
C ALA A 241 -6.19 -8.43 16.25
N PHE A 242 -6.67 -7.26 15.87
CA PHE A 242 -6.14 -5.97 16.29
C PHE A 242 -7.27 -4.96 16.46
N THR A 243 -6.99 -3.85 17.12
CA THR A 243 -7.92 -2.73 17.31
C THR A 243 -7.34 -1.43 16.78
N ALA A 244 -8.18 -0.43 16.61
CA ALA A 244 -7.82 0.90 16.11
C ALA A 244 -8.61 1.98 16.86
N GLN A 245 -8.53 1.94 18.18
CA GLN A 245 -9.39 2.76 19.06
C GLN A 245 -9.11 4.26 18.92
N PHE A 246 -7.92 4.64 18.49
CA PHE A 246 -7.46 6.02 18.40
C PHE A 246 -7.40 6.54 16.97
N LEU A 247 -7.78 5.74 15.99
CA LEU A 247 -7.88 6.18 14.59
C LEU A 247 -9.28 6.74 14.29
N PRO A 248 -9.36 7.80 13.43
CA PRO A 248 -10.60 8.49 13.10
C PRO A 248 -11.54 7.68 12.21
#